data_26ea5a91e6811ebd28fef0a44fd39984
#
_entry.id   26ea5a91e6811ebd28fef0a44fd39984
#
_cell.length_a   1.000
_cell.length_b   1.000
_cell.length_c   1.000
_cell.angle_alpha   90.00
_cell.angle_beta   90.00
_cell.angle_gamma   90.00
#
_symmetry.space_group_name_H-M   'P 1'
#
loop_
_entity.id
_entity.type
_entity.pdbx_description
1 polymer ?
#
loop_
_entity_poly.entity_id
_entity_poly.type
_entity_poly.pdbx_seq_one_letter_code
_entity_poly.pdbx_strand_id
1 'polypeptide(L)'
;MFFCSSMPLLAEALPLKNTQLGDPEFIKFHGLKLAYMTGSMANGIASENLVISSGNEGLLSSFGAAGLIPSVIEKAINNIQQALPDGPYAFNLIHSPSEDAIERAAVDLYLKYRVRTIEASAFLGLTPNIVRYRVAGLRRSKENQVEITNRVIAKISRIEVASKFMAPAPEAILNKLLNDKSITREQAQLAAAVPMADDITVEADSGGHTDNRPLVSLLPAIIALREKFQEQYGYSDTIRVGAAGGIGTPASALAAFMMGAAYVVTGSINQACVEAAASDHSKGLLAKAEMADVIMAPAAD
;
A
#
# COMPACT_ATOMS: atom_id res chain seq x y z
N MET A 1 -31.48 30.13 30.91
CA MET A 1 -31.26 28.98 30.02
C MET A 1 -31.43 27.75 30.93
N PHE A 2 -32.57 27.10 30.85
CA PHE A 2 -32.86 25.95 31.71
C PHE A 2 -32.41 24.67 31.01
N PHE A 3 -31.36 24.06 31.48
CA PHE A 3 -31.00 22.70 31.05
C PHE A 3 -31.91 21.70 31.80
N CYS A 4 -32.67 20.93 31.06
CA CYS A 4 -33.44 19.82 31.59
C CYS A 4 -32.47 18.77 32.16
N SER A 5 -32.37 18.66 33.46
CA SER A 5 -31.48 17.77 34.20
C SER A 5 -31.92 16.31 34.25
N SER A 6 -32.87 15.90 33.41
CA SER A 6 -33.49 14.58 33.52
C SER A 6 -33.63 13.82 32.19
N MET A 7 -32.67 13.97 31.28
CA MET A 7 -32.61 13.00 30.17
C MET A 7 -32.02 11.68 30.73
N PRO A 8 -32.75 10.56 30.60
CA PRO A 8 -32.19 9.27 31.01
C PRO A 8 -30.96 8.92 30.14
N LEU A 9 -29.90 8.44 30.76
CA LEU A 9 -28.78 7.85 30.06
C LEU A 9 -29.28 6.57 29.37
N LEU A 10 -29.33 6.57 28.05
CA LEU A 10 -29.82 5.44 27.22
C LEU A 10 -28.73 4.40 26.96
N ALA A 11 -27.49 4.84 26.82
CA ALA A 11 -26.35 3.99 26.59
C ALA A 11 -25.05 4.71 26.97
N GLU A 12 -24.05 3.95 27.36
CA GLU A 12 -22.68 4.41 27.59
C GLU A 12 -21.76 3.55 26.73
N ALA A 13 -20.84 4.18 26.01
CA ALA A 13 -19.81 3.50 25.26
C ALA A 13 -18.43 3.86 25.82
N LEU A 14 -17.55 2.86 25.94
CA LEU A 14 -16.16 3.09 26.30
C LEU A 14 -15.45 3.94 25.23
N PRO A 15 -14.45 4.75 25.61
CA PRO A 15 -13.63 5.47 24.64
C PRO A 15 -13.01 4.53 23.63
N LEU A 16 -13.11 4.88 22.34
CA LEU A 16 -12.50 4.11 21.25
C LEU A 16 -10.98 4.23 21.32
N LYS A 17 -10.27 3.10 21.36
CA LYS A 17 -8.81 3.07 21.31
C LYS A 17 -8.35 3.13 19.84
N ASN A 18 -7.17 3.70 19.60
CA ASN A 18 -6.56 3.75 18.26
C ASN A 18 -6.34 2.34 17.66
N THR A 19 -6.10 1.33 18.50
CA THR A 19 -5.96 -0.08 18.09
C THR A 19 -7.26 -0.73 17.60
N GLN A 20 -8.39 -0.06 17.75
CA GLN A 20 -9.72 -0.51 17.32
C GLN A 20 -10.16 0.17 16.01
N LEU A 21 -9.37 1.13 15.49
CA LEU A 21 -9.62 1.79 14.22
C LEU A 21 -9.15 0.92 13.05
N GLY A 22 -9.90 0.96 11.96
CA GLY A 22 -9.61 0.21 10.74
C GLY A 22 -10.02 -1.26 10.81
N ASP A 23 -9.47 -2.04 9.90
CA ASP A 23 -9.78 -3.45 9.74
C ASP A 23 -8.82 -4.33 10.56
N PRO A 24 -9.30 -5.12 11.54
CA PRO A 24 -8.44 -6.02 12.31
C PRO A 24 -7.74 -7.09 11.44
N GLU A 25 -8.33 -7.49 10.30
CA GLU A 25 -7.67 -8.42 9.39
C GLU A 25 -6.48 -7.79 8.66
N PHE A 26 -6.48 -6.47 8.39
CA PHE A 26 -5.28 -5.76 7.92
C PHE A 26 -4.15 -5.84 8.95
N ILE A 27 -4.48 -5.54 10.21
CA ILE A 27 -3.53 -5.58 11.33
C ILE A 27 -2.93 -6.99 11.47
N LYS A 28 -3.78 -8.01 11.48
CA LYS A 28 -3.37 -9.42 11.62
C LYS A 28 -2.56 -9.90 10.42
N PHE A 29 -3.02 -9.60 9.19
CA PHE A 29 -2.39 -10.05 7.95
C PHE A 29 -0.96 -9.52 7.80
N HIS A 30 -0.73 -8.27 8.19
CA HIS A 30 0.58 -7.65 8.11
C HIS A 30 1.38 -7.71 9.42
N GLY A 31 0.82 -8.24 10.52
CA GLY A 31 1.49 -8.35 11.81
C GLY A 31 1.72 -7.01 12.51
N LEU A 32 0.71 -6.13 12.49
CA LEU A 32 0.81 -4.74 12.94
C LEU A 32 0.14 -4.52 14.32
N LYS A 33 0.44 -3.36 14.92
CA LYS A 33 -0.28 -2.85 16.11
C LYS A 33 -1.45 -1.95 15.73
N LEU A 34 -1.37 -1.25 14.61
CA LEU A 34 -2.37 -0.28 14.12
C LEU A 34 -2.64 -0.49 12.63
N ALA A 35 -3.83 -0.13 12.19
CA ALA A 35 -4.20 -0.07 10.78
C ALA A 35 -3.63 1.20 10.10
N TYR A 36 -2.30 1.32 10.12
CA TYR A 36 -1.56 2.50 9.70
C TYR A 36 -0.29 2.10 8.94
N MET A 37 0.00 2.83 7.88
CA MET A 37 1.18 2.65 7.05
C MET A 37 1.84 4.00 6.75
N THR A 38 3.17 4.07 6.79
CA THR A 38 3.93 5.15 6.18
C THR A 38 4.22 4.77 4.73
N GLY A 39 3.63 5.53 3.79
CA GLY A 39 3.75 5.28 2.36
C GLY A 39 5.15 5.55 1.82
N SER A 40 5.47 4.96 0.70
CA SER A 40 6.74 5.20 0.01
C SER A 40 6.84 6.65 -0.47
N MET A 41 8.06 7.18 -0.40
CA MET A 41 8.46 8.44 -1.01
C MET A 41 9.73 8.18 -1.82
N ALA A 42 9.70 8.51 -3.11
CA ALA A 42 10.74 8.21 -4.09
C ALA A 42 12.14 8.68 -3.67
N ASN A 43 13.16 8.24 -4.40
CA ASN A 43 14.56 8.58 -4.19
C ASN A 43 15.09 8.27 -2.78
N GLY A 44 14.50 7.28 -2.11
CA GLY A 44 14.89 6.90 -0.75
C GLY A 44 14.47 7.91 0.31
N ILE A 45 13.60 8.87 0.03
CA ILE A 45 13.07 9.80 1.03
C ILE A 45 12.36 9.02 2.14
N ALA A 46 11.50 8.05 1.78
CA ALA A 46 11.10 6.99 2.72
C ALA A 46 12.28 6.03 2.89
N SER A 47 13.13 6.33 3.85
CA SER A 47 14.46 5.76 4.04
C SER A 47 14.43 4.40 4.75
N GLU A 48 15.60 3.73 4.78
CA GLU A 48 15.81 2.55 5.61
C GLU A 48 15.49 2.85 7.09
N ASN A 49 15.92 4.01 7.60
CA ASN A 49 15.67 4.41 8.98
C ASN A 49 14.18 4.59 9.27
N LEU A 50 13.42 5.22 8.35
CA LEU A 50 11.97 5.37 8.50
C LEU A 50 11.28 4.01 8.54
N VAL A 51 11.68 3.08 7.65
CA VAL A 51 11.11 1.73 7.61
C VAL A 51 11.44 0.96 8.88
N ILE A 52 12.70 1.00 9.35
CA ILE A 52 13.17 0.30 10.53
C ILE A 52 12.49 0.85 11.80
N SER A 53 12.43 2.18 11.96
CA SER A 53 11.79 2.81 13.11
C SER A 53 10.29 2.49 13.16
N SER A 54 9.60 2.57 12.02
CA SER A 54 8.18 2.20 11.93
C SER A 54 7.96 0.72 12.26
N GLY A 55 8.78 -0.18 11.70
CA GLY A 55 8.67 -1.62 11.93
C GLY A 55 8.91 -2.01 13.39
N ASN A 56 9.88 -1.40 14.07
CA ASN A 56 10.12 -1.59 15.50
C ASN A 56 8.92 -1.17 16.37
N GLU A 57 8.17 -0.18 15.92
CA GLU A 57 6.92 0.24 16.56
C GLU A 57 5.71 -0.61 16.15
N GLY A 58 5.90 -1.61 15.28
CA GLY A 58 4.83 -2.47 14.79
C GLY A 58 3.90 -1.78 13.79
N LEU A 59 4.44 -0.84 13.03
CA LEU A 59 3.76 -0.14 11.93
C LEU A 59 4.33 -0.59 10.59
N LEU A 60 3.51 -0.62 9.56
CA LEU A 60 3.99 -0.90 8.21
C LEU A 60 4.60 0.36 7.59
N SER A 61 5.76 0.21 6.96
CA SER A 61 6.40 1.28 6.20
C SER A 61 6.95 0.74 4.88
N SER A 62 6.85 1.55 3.83
CA SER A 62 7.32 1.19 2.50
C SER A 62 8.58 1.98 2.13
N PHE A 63 9.67 1.27 1.83
CA PHE A 63 10.91 1.87 1.37
C PHE A 63 10.73 2.53 -0.01
N GLY A 64 11.22 3.75 -0.16
CA GLY A 64 11.07 4.56 -1.38
C GLY A 64 12.04 4.18 -2.49
N ALA A 65 11.86 3.02 -3.09
CA ALA A 65 12.78 2.47 -4.09
C ALA A 65 12.74 3.15 -5.47
N ALA A 66 11.67 3.88 -5.78
CA ALA A 66 11.54 4.60 -7.06
C ALA A 66 12.72 5.57 -7.27
N GLY A 67 13.28 5.59 -8.48
CA GLY A 67 14.43 6.43 -8.84
C GLY A 67 15.79 5.94 -8.34
N LEU A 68 15.85 4.82 -7.63
CA LEU A 68 17.09 4.24 -7.11
C LEU A 68 17.62 3.13 -8.03
N ILE A 69 18.94 3.05 -8.16
CA ILE A 69 19.60 1.97 -8.89
C ILE A 69 19.55 0.63 -8.11
N PRO A 70 19.57 -0.53 -8.78
CA PRO A 70 19.41 -1.84 -8.15
C PRO A 70 20.34 -2.12 -6.99
N SER A 71 21.61 -1.68 -7.04
CA SER A 71 22.58 -1.89 -5.97
C SER A 71 22.23 -1.16 -4.67
N VAL A 72 21.59 0.01 -4.76
CA VAL A 72 21.11 0.77 -3.59
C VAL A 72 19.89 0.06 -3.00
N ILE A 73 18.96 -0.41 -3.84
CA ILE A 73 17.80 -1.18 -3.40
C ILE A 73 18.24 -2.48 -2.70
N GLU A 74 19.22 -3.20 -3.28
CA GLU A 74 19.75 -4.43 -2.70
C GLU A 74 20.37 -4.20 -1.32
N LYS A 75 21.13 -3.12 -1.17
CA LYS A 75 21.69 -2.71 0.13
C LYS A 75 20.59 -2.41 1.14
N ALA A 76 19.57 -1.64 0.74
CA ALA A 76 18.44 -1.32 1.60
C ALA A 76 17.66 -2.56 2.05
N ILE A 77 17.45 -3.54 1.16
CA ILE A 77 16.81 -4.81 1.50
C ILE A 77 17.62 -5.52 2.62
N ASN A 78 18.94 -5.66 2.44
CA ASN A 78 19.78 -6.33 3.43
C ASN A 78 19.75 -5.62 4.79
N ASN A 79 19.86 -4.30 4.81
CA ASN A 79 19.85 -3.51 6.06
C ASN A 79 18.49 -3.61 6.79
N ILE A 80 17.38 -3.47 6.05
CA ILE A 80 16.04 -3.55 6.62
C ILE A 80 15.77 -4.98 7.14
N GLN A 81 16.12 -6.02 6.37
CA GLN A 81 15.92 -7.41 6.81
C GLN A 81 16.80 -7.79 7.99
N GLN A 82 18.00 -7.22 8.10
CA GLN A 82 18.86 -7.44 9.27
C GLN A 82 18.26 -6.78 10.54
N ALA A 83 17.69 -5.60 10.40
CA ALA A 83 17.07 -4.88 11.52
C ALA A 83 15.69 -5.42 11.90
N LEU A 84 14.92 -5.89 10.92
CA LEU A 84 13.56 -6.39 11.04
C LEU A 84 13.43 -7.82 10.47
N PRO A 85 14.04 -8.83 11.06
CA PRO A 85 14.07 -10.20 10.50
C PRO A 85 12.67 -10.81 10.35
N ASP A 86 11.75 -10.49 11.26
CA ASP A 86 10.36 -10.93 11.26
C ASP A 86 9.37 -9.75 11.19
N GLY A 87 9.89 -8.55 11.09
CA GLY A 87 9.13 -7.33 11.23
C GLY A 87 8.34 -6.91 10.01
N PRO A 88 7.34 -6.04 10.18
CA PRO A 88 6.59 -5.52 9.06
C PRO A 88 7.42 -4.49 8.28
N TYR A 89 7.59 -4.72 7.00
CA TYR A 89 8.14 -3.75 6.06
C TYR A 89 7.60 -4.02 4.64
N ALA A 90 7.63 -3.01 3.80
CA ALA A 90 7.31 -3.09 2.39
C ALA A 90 8.36 -2.35 1.54
N PHE A 91 8.38 -2.63 0.27
CA PHE A 91 9.19 -1.93 -0.73
C PHE A 91 8.29 -1.38 -1.83
N ASN A 92 8.57 -0.18 -2.28
CA ASN A 92 7.89 0.39 -3.43
C ASN A 92 8.27 -0.35 -4.72
N LEU A 93 7.27 -0.65 -5.54
CA LEU A 93 7.44 -1.05 -6.93
C LEU A 93 6.71 -0.02 -7.79
N ILE A 94 7.48 0.83 -8.47
CA ILE A 94 6.93 1.83 -9.37
C ILE A 94 6.88 1.29 -10.80
N HIS A 95 5.81 1.62 -11.51
CA HIS A 95 5.75 1.42 -12.96
C HIS A 95 6.24 2.67 -13.67
N SER A 96 7.20 2.50 -14.58
CA SER A 96 7.63 3.50 -15.54
C SER A 96 7.48 2.94 -16.95
N PRO A 97 6.61 3.51 -17.79
CA PRO A 97 6.36 2.97 -19.14
C PRO A 97 7.60 2.88 -20.02
N SER A 98 8.57 3.77 -19.80
CA SER A 98 9.82 3.85 -20.57
C SER A 98 10.95 3.00 -19.99
N GLU A 99 10.80 2.41 -18.81
CA GLU A 99 11.89 1.79 -18.04
C GLU A 99 11.55 0.38 -17.51
N ASP A 100 11.00 -0.48 -18.36
CA ASP A 100 10.67 -1.89 -18.03
C ASP A 100 11.83 -2.64 -17.36
N ALA A 101 13.07 -2.32 -17.75
CA ALA A 101 14.27 -2.95 -17.19
C ALA A 101 14.46 -2.64 -15.69
N ILE A 102 14.08 -1.44 -15.24
CA ILE A 102 14.19 -1.03 -13.82
C ILE A 102 13.13 -1.76 -12.99
N GLU A 103 11.87 -1.79 -13.46
CA GLU A 103 10.80 -2.54 -12.82
C GLU A 103 11.16 -4.03 -12.70
N ARG A 104 11.69 -4.62 -13.77
CA ARG A 104 12.16 -6.03 -13.79
C ARG A 104 13.27 -6.26 -12.77
N ALA A 105 14.28 -5.40 -12.74
CA ALA A 105 15.41 -5.52 -11.81
C ALA A 105 14.95 -5.42 -10.34
N ALA A 106 14.00 -4.53 -10.04
CA ALA A 106 13.41 -4.44 -8.71
C ALA A 106 12.69 -5.73 -8.33
N VAL A 107 11.85 -6.27 -9.22
CA VAL A 107 11.16 -7.54 -8.99
C VAL A 107 12.12 -8.71 -8.82
N ASP A 108 13.22 -8.75 -9.60
CA ASP A 108 14.26 -9.77 -9.45
C ASP A 108 14.90 -9.74 -8.06
N LEU A 109 15.20 -8.55 -7.55
CA LEU A 109 15.72 -8.37 -6.19
C LEU A 109 14.68 -8.79 -5.14
N TYR A 110 13.42 -8.36 -5.28
CA TYR A 110 12.38 -8.69 -4.32
C TYR A 110 12.13 -10.19 -4.23
N LEU A 111 12.13 -10.89 -5.35
CA LEU A 111 12.01 -12.35 -5.38
C LEU A 111 13.25 -13.04 -4.81
N LYS A 112 14.47 -12.58 -5.20
CA LYS A 112 15.75 -13.11 -4.71
C LYS A 112 15.87 -13.05 -3.19
N TYR A 113 15.52 -11.89 -2.61
CA TYR A 113 15.63 -11.63 -1.17
C TYR A 113 14.34 -11.90 -0.40
N ARG A 114 13.32 -12.46 -1.05
CA ARG A 114 12.01 -12.79 -0.42
C ARG A 114 11.38 -11.58 0.28
N VAL A 115 11.43 -10.42 -0.35
CA VAL A 115 10.64 -9.26 0.07
C VAL A 115 9.16 -9.63 -0.09
N ARG A 116 8.44 -9.73 1.02
CA ARG A 116 7.10 -10.33 1.05
C ARG A 116 5.98 -9.35 0.76
N THR A 117 6.21 -8.06 0.93
CA THR A 117 5.19 -7.03 0.72
C THR A 117 5.74 -5.93 -0.17
N ILE A 118 5.01 -5.62 -1.23
CA ILE A 118 5.29 -4.45 -2.08
C ILE A 118 4.13 -3.47 -2.07
N GLU A 119 4.46 -2.18 -2.20
CA GLU A 119 3.53 -1.10 -2.51
C GLU A 119 3.68 -0.75 -3.99
N ALA A 120 2.69 -1.14 -4.80
CA ALA A 120 2.68 -0.88 -6.23
C ALA A 120 2.13 0.51 -6.51
N SER A 121 2.86 1.35 -7.25
CA SER A 121 2.48 2.73 -7.56
C SER A 121 2.68 3.08 -9.03
N ALA A 122 1.94 4.07 -9.51
CA ALA A 122 1.95 4.58 -10.90
C ALA A 122 1.55 3.54 -11.98
N PHE A 123 0.96 2.43 -11.61
CA PHE A 123 0.46 1.45 -12.57
C PHE A 123 -0.84 1.94 -13.22
N LEU A 124 -0.86 2.04 -14.54
CA LEU A 124 -2.08 2.23 -15.34
C LEU A 124 -2.62 0.90 -15.87
N GLY A 125 -1.82 -0.15 -15.80
CA GLY A 125 -2.15 -1.51 -16.20
C GLY A 125 -1.21 -2.51 -15.54
N LEU A 126 -1.58 -3.79 -15.57
CA LEU A 126 -0.71 -4.84 -15.05
C LEU A 126 0.41 -5.14 -16.04
N THR A 127 1.64 -5.18 -15.54
CA THR A 127 2.83 -5.58 -16.30
C THR A 127 3.17 -7.05 -16.05
N PRO A 128 3.94 -7.69 -16.93
CA PRO A 128 4.46 -9.03 -16.65
C PRO A 128 5.28 -9.10 -15.34
N ASN A 129 5.96 -8.01 -14.96
CA ASN A 129 6.82 -7.99 -13.79
C ASN A 129 6.02 -8.05 -12.49
N ILE A 130 4.98 -7.20 -12.33
CA ILE A 130 4.15 -7.24 -11.11
C ILE A 130 3.32 -8.52 -11.03
N VAL A 131 2.83 -9.04 -12.17
CA VAL A 131 2.13 -10.33 -12.22
C VAL A 131 3.09 -11.46 -11.80
N ARG A 132 4.34 -11.46 -12.31
CA ARG A 132 5.36 -12.42 -11.90
C ARG A 132 5.63 -12.36 -10.39
N TYR A 133 5.79 -11.16 -9.81
CA TYR A 133 5.97 -11.02 -8.38
C TYR A 133 4.83 -11.66 -7.59
N ARG A 134 3.59 -11.31 -7.93
CA ARG A 134 2.39 -11.85 -7.26
C ARG A 134 2.31 -13.36 -7.37
N VAL A 135 2.40 -13.88 -8.60
CA VAL A 135 2.16 -15.28 -8.93
C VAL A 135 3.28 -16.20 -8.43
N ALA A 136 4.54 -15.74 -8.44
CA ALA A 136 5.67 -16.49 -7.87
C ALA A 136 5.51 -16.79 -6.36
N GLY A 137 4.70 -16.02 -5.65
CA GLY A 137 4.39 -16.21 -4.23
C GLY A 137 3.19 -17.13 -3.96
N LEU A 138 2.57 -17.71 -4.97
CA LEU A 138 1.41 -18.59 -4.80
C LEU A 138 1.85 -20.04 -4.62
N ARG A 139 1.26 -20.70 -3.65
CA ARG A 139 1.44 -22.13 -3.40
C ARG A 139 0.19 -22.73 -2.80
N ARG A 140 0.09 -24.05 -2.85
CA ARG A 140 -0.99 -24.79 -2.22
C ARG A 140 -0.61 -25.14 -0.79
N SER A 141 -1.48 -24.83 0.17
CA SER A 141 -1.29 -25.24 1.57
C SER A 141 -1.54 -26.75 1.74
N LYS A 142 -1.24 -27.27 2.92
CA LYS A 142 -1.54 -28.67 3.28
C LYS A 142 -3.04 -28.97 3.26
N GLU A 143 -3.85 -27.96 3.52
CA GLU A 143 -5.32 -27.99 3.53
C GLU A 143 -5.91 -27.74 2.13
N ASN A 144 -5.07 -27.75 1.09
CA ASN A 144 -5.45 -27.52 -0.31
C ASN A 144 -5.97 -26.09 -0.61
N GLN A 145 -5.70 -25.13 0.26
CA GLN A 145 -6.04 -23.70 0.07
C GLN A 145 -4.92 -22.98 -0.68
N VAL A 146 -5.23 -21.84 -1.29
CA VAL A 146 -4.21 -20.98 -1.90
C VAL A 146 -3.53 -20.17 -0.82
N GLU A 147 -2.23 -20.33 -0.71
CA GLU A 147 -1.39 -19.55 0.21
C GLU A 147 -0.63 -18.47 -0.56
N ILE A 148 -0.71 -17.24 -0.08
CA ILE A 148 -0.11 -16.07 -0.71
C ILE A 148 1.08 -15.63 0.12
N THR A 149 2.30 -15.74 -0.41
CA THR A 149 3.51 -15.29 0.27
C THR A 149 3.99 -13.92 -0.21
N ASN A 150 3.66 -13.53 -1.43
CA ASN A 150 4.01 -12.23 -2.01
C ASN A 150 2.78 -11.34 -2.02
N ARG A 151 2.75 -10.39 -1.10
CA ARG A 151 1.63 -9.47 -0.85
C ARG A 151 1.76 -8.22 -1.69
N VAL A 152 0.64 -7.75 -2.22
CA VAL A 152 0.59 -6.54 -3.04
C VAL A 152 -0.38 -5.56 -2.43
N ILE A 153 0.11 -4.36 -2.09
CA ILE A 153 -0.67 -3.18 -1.74
C ILE A 153 -0.68 -2.29 -2.99
N ALA A 154 -1.80 -2.18 -3.67
CA ALA A 154 -1.89 -1.37 -4.89
C ALA A 154 -2.37 0.04 -4.58
N LYS A 155 -1.52 1.04 -4.80
CA LYS A 155 -1.84 2.45 -4.64
C LYS A 155 -2.45 2.97 -5.94
N ILE A 156 -3.70 3.42 -5.88
CA ILE A 156 -4.50 3.79 -7.06
C ILE A 156 -5.34 5.05 -6.83
N SER A 157 -5.56 5.80 -7.90
CA SER A 157 -6.44 6.97 -7.94
C SER A 157 -7.59 6.83 -8.95
N ARG A 158 -7.69 5.67 -9.64
CA ARG A 158 -8.64 5.42 -10.75
C ARG A 158 -9.35 4.09 -10.60
N ILE A 159 -10.65 4.11 -10.88
CA ILE A 159 -11.53 2.92 -10.81
C ILE A 159 -11.09 1.82 -11.77
N GLU A 160 -10.70 2.19 -12.99
CA GLU A 160 -10.24 1.25 -14.02
C GLU A 160 -8.92 0.57 -13.66
N VAL A 161 -8.06 1.21 -12.89
CA VAL A 161 -6.83 0.62 -12.37
C VAL A 161 -7.14 -0.29 -11.19
N ALA A 162 -7.98 0.16 -10.26
CA ALA A 162 -8.45 -0.65 -9.14
C ALA A 162 -9.06 -1.97 -9.62
N SER A 163 -9.90 -1.93 -10.67
CA SER A 163 -10.52 -3.12 -11.27
C SER A 163 -9.49 -4.16 -11.70
N LYS A 164 -8.35 -3.73 -12.27
CA LYS A 164 -7.28 -4.64 -12.69
C LYS A 164 -6.59 -5.32 -11.53
N PHE A 165 -6.39 -4.61 -10.41
CA PHE A 165 -5.77 -5.17 -9.22
C PHE A 165 -6.73 -6.00 -8.37
N MET A 166 -8.02 -5.75 -8.44
CA MET A 166 -9.06 -6.56 -7.78
C MET A 166 -9.41 -7.83 -8.56
N ALA A 167 -9.10 -7.89 -9.85
CA ALA A 167 -9.28 -9.09 -10.68
C ALA A 167 -8.12 -10.08 -10.51
N PRO A 168 -8.29 -11.35 -10.89
CA PRO A 168 -7.19 -12.30 -11.06
C PRO A 168 -6.19 -11.85 -12.14
N ALA A 169 -5.00 -12.46 -12.12
CA ALA A 169 -3.97 -12.18 -13.14
C ALA A 169 -4.48 -12.49 -14.55
N PRO A 170 -4.23 -11.59 -15.54
CA PRO A 170 -4.68 -11.80 -16.92
C PRO A 170 -4.05 -13.03 -17.56
N GLU A 171 -4.86 -13.87 -18.21
CA GLU A 171 -4.41 -15.10 -18.85
C GLU A 171 -3.31 -14.88 -19.89
N ALA A 172 -3.40 -13.80 -20.67
CA ALA A 172 -2.39 -13.47 -21.66
C ALA A 172 -1.00 -13.24 -21.03
N ILE A 173 -0.94 -12.59 -19.85
CA ILE A 173 0.30 -12.37 -19.13
C ILE A 173 0.80 -13.68 -18.51
N LEU A 174 -0.10 -14.49 -17.93
CA LEU A 174 0.26 -15.80 -17.38
C LEU A 174 0.87 -16.71 -18.44
N ASN A 175 0.27 -16.76 -19.63
CA ASN A 175 0.78 -17.57 -20.75
C ASN A 175 2.17 -17.10 -21.20
N LYS A 176 2.43 -15.78 -21.24
CA LYS A 176 3.75 -15.23 -21.52
C LYS A 176 4.77 -15.69 -20.46
N LEU A 177 4.45 -15.53 -19.18
CA LEU A 177 5.33 -15.92 -18.07
C LEU A 177 5.59 -17.43 -18.01
N LEU A 178 4.62 -18.26 -18.41
CA LEU A 178 4.79 -19.70 -18.55
C LEU A 178 5.76 -20.06 -19.70
N ASN A 179 5.61 -19.40 -20.86
CA ASN A 179 6.49 -19.62 -22.01
C ASN A 179 7.93 -19.20 -21.68
N ASP A 180 8.10 -18.12 -20.94
CA ASP A 180 9.39 -17.61 -20.45
C ASP A 180 9.95 -18.43 -19.26
N LYS A 181 9.22 -19.44 -18.78
CA LYS A 181 9.55 -20.26 -17.60
C LYS A 181 9.77 -19.44 -16.32
N SER A 182 9.14 -18.27 -16.24
CA SER A 182 9.23 -17.36 -15.08
C SER A 182 8.29 -17.75 -13.94
N ILE A 183 7.29 -18.55 -14.23
CA ILE A 183 6.34 -19.15 -13.26
C ILE A 183 6.06 -20.62 -13.62
N THR A 184 5.55 -21.36 -12.65
CA THR A 184 5.14 -22.76 -12.86
C THR A 184 3.68 -22.85 -13.34
N ARG A 185 3.29 -24.01 -13.90
CA ARG A 185 1.89 -24.28 -14.27
C ARG A 185 0.96 -24.25 -13.06
N GLU A 186 1.40 -24.77 -11.92
CA GLU A 186 0.64 -24.73 -10.68
C GLU A 186 0.39 -23.28 -10.23
N GLN A 187 1.42 -22.45 -10.23
CA GLN A 187 1.29 -21.02 -9.90
C GLN A 187 0.29 -20.30 -10.81
N ALA A 188 0.34 -20.56 -12.12
CA ALA A 188 -0.60 -19.98 -13.06
C ALA A 188 -2.05 -20.42 -12.80
N GLN A 189 -2.27 -21.70 -12.42
CA GLN A 189 -3.60 -22.19 -12.05
C GLN A 189 -4.11 -21.54 -10.75
N LEU A 190 -3.25 -21.40 -9.74
CA LEU A 190 -3.61 -20.77 -8.47
C LEU A 190 -3.95 -19.27 -8.63
N ALA A 191 -3.33 -18.60 -9.60
CA ALA A 191 -3.55 -17.19 -9.89
C ALA A 191 -5.00 -16.85 -10.29
N ALA A 192 -5.77 -17.81 -10.78
CA ALA A 192 -7.19 -17.61 -11.10
C ALA A 192 -8.09 -17.48 -9.85
N ALA A 193 -7.63 -17.94 -8.69
CA ALA A 193 -8.40 -17.98 -7.45
C ALA A 193 -8.13 -16.80 -6.51
N VAL A 194 -7.21 -15.91 -6.88
CA VAL A 194 -6.80 -14.79 -6.01
C VAL A 194 -6.75 -13.49 -6.78
N PRO A 195 -7.02 -12.34 -6.14
CA PRO A 195 -6.85 -11.04 -6.77
C PRO A 195 -5.35 -10.72 -6.96
N MET A 196 -5.06 -9.77 -7.84
CA MET A 196 -3.71 -9.28 -8.03
C MET A 196 -3.16 -8.51 -6.83
N ALA A 197 -4.03 -7.89 -6.03
CA ALA A 197 -3.65 -7.20 -4.80
C ALA A 197 -4.48 -7.67 -3.60
N ASP A 198 -3.85 -7.75 -2.43
CA ASP A 198 -4.51 -8.02 -1.15
C ASP A 198 -5.16 -6.76 -0.58
N ASP A 199 -4.52 -5.64 -0.84
CA ASP A 199 -4.88 -4.34 -0.33
C ASP A 199 -4.91 -3.31 -1.46
N ILE A 200 -5.89 -2.44 -1.45
CA ILE A 200 -6.01 -1.30 -2.36
C ILE A 200 -5.89 -0.02 -1.53
N THR A 201 -4.85 0.76 -1.75
CA THR A 201 -4.74 2.10 -1.19
C THR A 201 -5.35 3.11 -2.16
N VAL A 202 -6.46 3.71 -1.77
CA VAL A 202 -7.08 4.81 -2.51
C VAL A 202 -6.25 6.07 -2.29
N GLU A 203 -5.50 6.48 -3.30
CA GLU A 203 -4.69 7.69 -3.27
C GLU A 203 -5.50 8.86 -3.80
N ALA A 204 -6.02 9.65 -2.88
CA ALA A 204 -6.69 10.92 -3.19
C ALA A 204 -5.65 12.02 -3.48
N ASP A 205 -6.11 13.27 -3.57
CA ASP A 205 -5.21 14.40 -3.75
C ASP A 205 -4.13 14.46 -2.66
N SER A 206 -2.88 14.52 -3.07
CA SER A 206 -1.73 14.37 -2.19
C SER A 206 -0.52 15.15 -2.69
N GLY A 207 0.48 15.33 -1.85
CA GLY A 207 1.79 15.83 -2.27
C GLY A 207 2.50 14.81 -3.17
N GLY A 208 3.15 15.27 -4.24
CA GLY A 208 3.72 14.43 -5.28
C GLY A 208 2.76 14.23 -6.45
N HIS A 209 2.92 13.14 -7.21
CA HIS A 209 2.01 12.81 -8.33
C HIS A 209 0.59 12.60 -7.82
N THR A 210 -0.39 13.27 -8.45
CA THR A 210 -1.78 13.17 -8.05
C THR A 210 -2.72 13.39 -9.24
N ASP A 211 -3.83 12.66 -9.25
CA ASP A 211 -4.97 12.90 -10.14
C ASP A 211 -5.94 13.96 -9.57
N ASN A 212 -5.58 14.61 -8.45
CA ASN A 212 -6.36 15.63 -7.77
C ASN A 212 -7.81 15.18 -7.48
N ARG A 213 -7.99 13.94 -7.01
CA ARG A 213 -9.30 13.37 -6.70
C ARG A 213 -9.64 13.55 -5.22
N PRO A 214 -10.85 14.02 -4.88
CA PRO A 214 -11.23 14.14 -3.47
C PRO A 214 -11.50 12.77 -2.84
N LEU A 215 -10.94 12.54 -1.65
CA LEU A 215 -11.05 11.27 -0.92
C LEU A 215 -12.52 10.89 -0.65
N VAL A 216 -13.35 11.88 -0.31
CA VAL A 216 -14.76 11.68 0.03
C VAL A 216 -15.61 11.09 -1.12
N SER A 217 -15.16 11.25 -2.37
CA SER A 217 -15.83 10.68 -3.54
C SER A 217 -15.18 9.37 -3.97
N LEU A 218 -13.84 9.32 -3.93
CA LEU A 218 -13.07 8.20 -4.48
C LEU A 218 -13.15 6.97 -3.58
N LEU A 219 -12.96 7.13 -2.26
CA LEU A 219 -12.92 6.01 -1.33
C LEU A 219 -14.21 5.18 -1.33
N PRO A 220 -15.41 5.78 -1.18
CA PRO A 220 -16.66 5.01 -1.24
C PRO A 220 -16.90 4.33 -2.59
N ALA A 221 -16.49 4.96 -3.69
CA ALA A 221 -16.61 4.36 -5.02
C ALA A 221 -15.73 3.10 -5.17
N ILE A 222 -14.50 3.11 -4.65
CA ILE A 222 -13.59 1.96 -4.68
C ILE A 222 -14.06 0.86 -3.72
N ILE A 223 -14.61 1.22 -2.54
CA ILE A 223 -15.23 0.24 -1.62
C ILE A 223 -16.40 -0.47 -2.31
N ALA A 224 -17.30 0.28 -2.96
CA ALA A 224 -18.41 -0.30 -3.70
C ALA A 224 -17.96 -1.17 -4.89
N LEU A 225 -16.85 -0.81 -5.54
CA LEU A 225 -16.23 -1.64 -6.58
C LEU A 225 -15.70 -2.95 -5.98
N ARG A 226 -15.00 -2.90 -4.84
CA ARG A 226 -14.49 -4.07 -4.13
C ARG A 226 -15.60 -5.09 -3.83
N GLU A 227 -16.77 -4.63 -3.34
CA GLU A 227 -17.91 -5.52 -3.07
C GLU A 227 -18.33 -6.29 -4.32
N LYS A 228 -18.41 -5.61 -5.48
CA LYS A 228 -18.75 -6.26 -6.75
C LYS A 228 -17.72 -7.33 -7.15
N PHE A 229 -16.43 -7.03 -6.99
CA PHE A 229 -15.37 -7.99 -7.32
C PHE A 229 -15.35 -9.17 -6.35
N GLN A 230 -15.58 -8.91 -5.05
CA GLN A 230 -15.68 -9.95 -4.04
C GLN A 230 -16.83 -10.92 -4.33
N GLU A 231 -18.00 -10.40 -4.71
CA GLU A 231 -19.15 -11.19 -5.12
C GLU A 231 -18.88 -11.95 -6.42
N GLN A 232 -18.30 -11.30 -7.43
CA GLN A 232 -18.05 -11.86 -8.76
C GLN A 232 -17.06 -13.04 -8.71
N TYR A 233 -15.99 -12.93 -7.93
CA TYR A 233 -14.92 -13.92 -7.92
C TYR A 233 -14.95 -14.85 -6.71
N GLY A 234 -15.69 -14.53 -5.66
CA GLY A 234 -15.85 -15.36 -4.47
C GLY A 234 -14.53 -15.64 -3.74
N TYR A 235 -13.63 -14.63 -3.66
CA TYR A 235 -12.35 -14.80 -2.98
C TYR A 235 -12.54 -15.19 -1.52
N SER A 236 -11.66 -16.08 -1.01
CA SER A 236 -11.67 -16.52 0.39
C SER A 236 -11.38 -15.38 1.37
N ASP A 237 -10.47 -14.50 0.97
CA ASP A 237 -10.09 -13.33 1.77
C ASP A 237 -10.67 -12.06 1.14
N THR A 238 -11.12 -11.15 2.00
CA THR A 238 -11.65 -9.86 1.55
C THR A 238 -10.51 -8.93 1.15
N ILE A 239 -10.59 -8.34 -0.05
CA ILE A 239 -9.68 -7.27 -0.47
C ILE A 239 -9.92 -6.06 0.44
N ARG A 240 -8.90 -5.59 1.15
CA ARG A 240 -9.00 -4.45 2.05
C ARG A 240 -8.75 -3.14 1.31
N VAL A 241 -9.56 -2.14 1.59
CA VAL A 241 -9.47 -0.82 0.95
C VAL A 241 -9.06 0.22 1.97
N GLY A 242 -7.86 0.75 1.83
CA GLY A 242 -7.32 1.82 2.67
C GLY A 242 -7.39 3.19 2.00
N ALA A 243 -7.06 4.22 2.75
CA ALA A 243 -7.11 5.61 2.30
C ALA A 243 -5.76 6.30 2.42
N ALA A 244 -5.41 7.09 1.39
CA ALA A 244 -4.24 7.96 1.33
C ALA A 244 -4.62 9.30 0.68
N GLY A 245 -3.75 10.29 0.85
CA GLY A 245 -3.94 11.65 0.32
C GLY A 245 -4.71 12.55 1.27
N GLY A 246 -4.14 13.69 1.59
CA GLY A 246 -4.72 14.68 2.52
C GLY A 246 -4.80 14.26 3.99
N ILE A 247 -4.21 13.10 4.35
CA ILE A 247 -4.24 12.59 5.73
C ILE A 247 -3.01 13.11 6.48
N GLY A 248 -3.12 14.31 7.05
CA GLY A 248 -2.03 14.98 7.77
C GLY A 248 -2.34 15.25 9.25
N THR A 249 -3.53 14.92 9.73
CA THR A 249 -3.95 15.15 11.12
C THR A 249 -4.69 13.95 11.70
N PRO A 250 -4.77 13.81 13.03
CA PRO A 250 -5.59 12.76 13.66
C PRO A 250 -7.06 12.83 13.24
N ALA A 251 -7.59 14.03 13.03
CA ALA A 251 -8.98 14.22 12.60
C ALA A 251 -9.22 13.71 11.16
N SER A 252 -8.28 13.97 10.24
CA SER A 252 -8.39 13.44 8.86
C SER A 252 -8.24 11.92 8.81
N ALA A 253 -7.39 11.35 9.65
CA ALA A 253 -7.29 9.90 9.80
C ALA A 253 -8.58 9.28 10.33
N LEU A 254 -9.16 9.87 11.38
CA LEU A 254 -10.45 9.42 11.92
C LEU A 254 -11.56 9.51 10.85
N ALA A 255 -11.60 10.61 10.09
CA ALA A 255 -12.58 10.78 9.01
C ALA A 255 -12.44 9.69 7.94
N ALA A 256 -11.21 9.29 7.56
CA ALA A 256 -10.99 8.18 6.63
C ALA A 256 -11.54 6.85 7.18
N PHE A 257 -11.31 6.54 8.44
CA PHE A 257 -11.87 5.35 9.07
C PHE A 257 -13.41 5.42 9.14
N MET A 258 -13.99 6.58 9.45
CA MET A 258 -15.44 6.78 9.44
C MET A 258 -16.08 6.59 8.05
N MET A 259 -15.32 6.81 6.98
CA MET A 259 -15.74 6.50 5.61
C MET A 259 -15.56 5.02 5.23
N GLY A 260 -15.07 4.18 6.12
CA GLY A 260 -14.89 2.74 5.89
C GLY A 260 -13.50 2.32 5.43
N ALA A 261 -12.48 3.17 5.57
CA ALA A 261 -11.11 2.77 5.28
C ALA A 261 -10.66 1.63 6.21
N ALA A 262 -10.11 0.57 5.62
CA ALA A 262 -9.52 -0.54 6.36
C ALA A 262 -8.21 -0.14 7.06
N TYR A 263 -7.47 0.78 6.47
CA TYR A 263 -6.23 1.35 7.00
C TYR A 263 -6.01 2.73 6.40
N VAL A 264 -5.08 3.49 6.98
CA VAL A 264 -4.67 4.79 6.46
C VAL A 264 -3.19 4.81 6.12
N VAL A 265 -2.84 5.57 5.07
CA VAL A 265 -1.46 5.75 4.61
C VAL A 265 -1.13 7.23 4.62
N THR A 266 0.02 7.58 5.20
CA THR A 266 0.53 8.96 5.22
C THR A 266 1.83 9.05 4.43
N GLY A 267 2.07 10.19 3.79
CA GLY A 267 3.26 10.45 2.98
C GLY A 267 3.94 11.75 3.41
N SER A 268 3.43 12.90 2.97
CA SER A 268 4.08 14.21 3.12
C SER A 268 4.44 14.58 4.56
N ILE A 269 3.63 14.23 5.55
CA ILE A 269 3.93 14.47 6.96
C ILE A 269 5.18 13.71 7.42
N ASN A 270 5.43 12.53 6.85
CA ASN A 270 6.59 11.71 7.21
C ASN A 270 7.88 12.26 6.57
N GLN A 271 7.78 13.04 5.50
CA GLN A 271 8.96 13.64 4.85
C GLN A 271 9.67 14.65 5.75
N ALA A 272 8.95 15.27 6.68
CA ALA A 272 9.50 16.19 7.66
C ALA A 272 10.10 15.52 8.91
N CYS A 273 9.90 14.19 9.09
CA CYS A 273 10.42 13.48 10.26
C CYS A 273 11.94 13.27 10.20
N VAL A 274 12.54 12.96 11.36
CA VAL A 274 13.99 12.81 11.50
C VAL A 274 14.52 11.65 10.66
N GLU A 275 13.75 10.58 10.59
CA GLU A 275 14.09 9.32 9.92
C GLU A 275 14.04 9.42 8.40
N ALA A 276 13.28 10.37 7.83
CA ALA A 276 13.23 10.55 6.37
C ALA A 276 14.58 11.03 5.83
N ALA A 277 14.95 10.63 4.62
CA ALA A 277 16.20 11.02 3.99
C ALA A 277 16.12 12.37 3.22
N ALA A 278 15.16 13.23 3.54
CA ALA A 278 15.13 14.59 3.05
C ALA A 278 16.21 15.43 3.74
N SER A 279 16.70 16.50 3.08
CA SER A 279 17.65 17.42 3.69
C SER A 279 17.01 18.20 4.85
N ASP A 280 17.82 18.63 5.82
CA ASP A 280 17.32 19.44 6.95
C ASP A 280 16.66 20.73 6.48
N HIS A 281 17.17 21.32 5.38
CA HIS A 281 16.55 22.47 4.74
C HIS A 281 15.13 22.15 4.24
N SER A 282 14.97 21.06 3.50
CA SER A 282 13.66 20.62 3.00
C SER A 282 12.70 20.30 4.14
N LYS A 283 13.17 19.60 5.18
CA LYS A 283 12.38 19.31 6.40
C LYS A 283 11.93 20.59 7.09
N GLY A 284 12.83 21.57 7.20
CA GLY A 284 12.53 22.88 7.80
C GLY A 284 11.49 23.69 7.00
N LEU A 285 11.47 23.57 5.67
CA LEU A 285 10.45 24.19 4.82
C LEU A 285 9.11 23.46 4.99
N LEU A 286 9.11 22.13 4.92
CA LEU A 286 7.89 21.31 5.08
C LEU A 286 7.24 21.49 6.46
N ALA A 287 8.04 21.62 7.51
CA ALA A 287 7.53 21.86 8.87
C ALA A 287 6.83 23.24 9.03
N LYS A 288 7.06 24.16 8.11
CA LYS A 288 6.45 25.49 8.10
C LYS A 288 5.36 25.64 7.05
N ALA A 289 5.26 24.69 6.12
CA ALA A 289 4.32 24.76 5.02
C ALA A 289 2.88 24.61 5.53
N GLU A 290 2.02 25.49 5.06
CA GLU A 290 0.59 25.46 5.27
C GLU A 290 -0.14 25.11 3.97
N MET A 291 -1.44 24.93 4.03
CA MET A 291 -2.25 24.57 2.86
C MET A 291 -2.11 25.58 1.70
N ALA A 292 -1.92 26.86 2.01
CA ALA A 292 -1.74 27.92 1.01
C ALA A 292 -0.40 27.85 0.28
N ASP A 293 0.58 27.12 0.81
CA ASP A 293 1.90 26.97 0.20
C ASP A 293 1.96 25.80 -0.79
N VAL A 294 0.85 25.05 -0.94
CA VAL A 294 0.76 23.91 -1.86
C VAL A 294 0.13 24.34 -3.17
N ILE A 295 0.79 24.02 -4.28
CA ILE A 295 0.33 24.37 -5.63
C ILE A 295 0.44 23.16 -6.55
N MET A 296 -0.50 23.06 -7.51
CA MET A 296 -0.38 22.11 -8.62
C MET A 296 0.67 22.60 -9.62
N ALA A 297 1.57 21.68 -9.97
CA ALA A 297 2.59 21.93 -10.99
C ALA A 297 2.63 20.74 -11.96
N PRO A 298 2.99 20.96 -13.26
CA PRO A 298 3.22 19.87 -14.19
C PRO A 298 4.32 18.94 -13.66
N ALA A 299 4.06 17.62 -13.69
CA ALA A 299 5.09 16.62 -13.41
C ALA A 299 5.97 16.37 -14.64
N ALA A 300 7.18 15.84 -14.41
CA ALA A 300 8.17 15.62 -15.47
C ALA A 300 7.96 14.32 -16.26
N ASP A 301 7.00 13.51 -15.88
CA ASP A 301 6.72 12.15 -16.39
C ASP A 301 5.29 11.95 -16.88
#